data_b017495c0d158e70e52c55eb85440c78
#
_entry.id   b017495c0d158e70e52c55eb85440c78
#
_cell.length_a   1.000
_cell.length_b   1.000
_cell.length_c   1.000
_cell.angle_alpha   90.00
_cell.angle_beta   90.00
_cell.angle_gamma   90.00
#
_symmetry.space_group_name_H-M   'P 1'
#
loop_
_entity.id
_entity.type
_entity.pdbx_description
1 polymer ?
#
loop_
_entity_poly.entity_id
_entity_poly.type
_entity_poly.pdbx_seq_one_letter_code
_entity_poly.pdbx_strand_id
1 'polypeptide(L)'
;FNAEPVIWLNLSSSTLNVLELTDYAERVLAERLGVLPGVARVRMGGARRYAMRVWIDREALAARQLTVTDIESALRRENVQ
;
A
#
# COMPACT_ATOMS: atom_id res chain seq x y z
N PHE A 1 -6.47 11.49 19.82
CA PHE A 1 -6.89 10.44 18.92
C PHE A 1 -6.08 10.49 17.63
N ASN A 2 -5.36 9.43 17.36
CA ASN A 2 -4.43 9.39 16.24
C ASN A 2 -5.05 8.68 15.06
N ALA A 3 -5.46 9.46 14.08
CA ALA A 3 -5.90 8.88 12.83
C ALA A 3 -4.65 8.66 11.97
N GLU A 4 -4.42 7.43 11.60
CA GLU A 4 -3.34 7.10 10.69
C GLU A 4 -3.75 7.52 9.29
N PRO A 5 -2.89 8.22 8.54
CA PRO A 5 -3.21 8.52 7.15
C PRO A 5 -3.29 7.24 6.34
N VAL A 6 -4.18 7.24 5.37
CA VAL A 6 -4.38 6.08 4.49
C VAL A 6 -4.09 6.51 3.06
N ILE A 7 -3.23 5.75 2.41
CA ILE A 7 -2.95 5.93 0.99
C ILE A 7 -3.73 4.87 0.23
N TRP A 8 -4.44 5.29 -0.80
CA TRP A 8 -5.19 4.39 -1.67
C TRP A 8 -4.39 4.16 -2.93
N LEU A 9 -4.12 2.91 -3.24
CA LEU A 9 -3.44 2.52 -4.47
C LEU A 9 -4.43 1.77 -5.35
N ASN A 10 -4.73 2.32 -6.52
CA ASN A 10 -5.58 1.63 -7.48
C ASN A 10 -4.74 0.64 -8.27
N LEU A 11 -5.20 -0.59 -8.32
CA LEU A 11 -4.47 -1.67 -8.98
C LEU A 11 -5.04 -1.91 -10.37
N SER A 12 -4.14 -2.15 -11.30
CA SER A 12 -4.53 -2.54 -12.65
C SER A 12 -3.44 -3.43 -13.24
N SER A 13 -3.80 -4.20 -14.25
CA SER A 13 -2.85 -5.06 -14.93
C SER A 13 -3.32 -5.28 -16.36
N SER A 14 -2.37 -5.29 -17.29
CA SER A 14 -2.65 -5.62 -18.67
C SER A 14 -2.56 -7.12 -18.93
N THR A 15 -2.05 -7.88 -17.96
CA THR A 15 -1.81 -9.32 -18.13
C THR A 15 -2.63 -10.20 -17.21
N LEU A 16 -2.98 -9.71 -16.01
CA LEU A 16 -3.72 -10.49 -15.03
C LEU A 16 -5.20 -10.11 -15.07
N ASN A 17 -6.07 -11.11 -14.96
CA ASN A 17 -7.50 -10.83 -14.81
C ASN A 17 -7.78 -10.40 -13.37
N VAL A 18 -9.03 -10.09 -13.08
CA VAL A 18 -9.44 -9.56 -11.79
C VAL A 18 -9.09 -10.50 -10.63
N LEU A 19 -9.37 -11.78 -10.79
CA LEU A 19 -9.10 -12.75 -9.73
C LEU A 19 -7.62 -12.92 -9.50
N GLU A 20 -6.86 -12.98 -10.59
CA GLU A 20 -5.40 -13.11 -10.49
C GLU A 20 -4.78 -11.88 -9.87
N LEU A 21 -5.27 -10.70 -10.24
CA LEU A 21 -4.76 -9.45 -9.69
C LEU A 21 -5.04 -9.34 -8.19
N THR A 22 -6.26 -9.70 -7.78
CA THR A 22 -6.63 -9.67 -6.37
C THR A 22 -5.77 -10.65 -5.58
N ASP A 23 -5.61 -11.86 -6.09
CA ASP A 23 -4.78 -12.87 -5.43
C ASP A 23 -3.34 -12.39 -5.30
N TYR A 24 -2.78 -11.84 -6.37
CA TYR A 24 -1.43 -11.32 -6.35
C TYR A 24 -1.28 -10.20 -5.32
N ALA A 25 -2.25 -9.28 -5.31
CA ALA A 25 -2.21 -8.16 -4.38
C ALA A 25 -2.25 -8.64 -2.93
N GLU A 26 -3.13 -9.57 -2.62
CA GLU A 26 -3.25 -10.07 -1.25
C GLU A 26 -2.08 -10.91 -0.81
N ARG A 27 -1.58 -11.74 -1.70
CA ARG A 27 -0.56 -12.72 -1.37
C ARG A 27 0.85 -12.16 -1.45
N VAL A 28 1.09 -11.28 -2.42
CA VAL A 28 2.44 -10.80 -2.71
C VAL A 28 2.62 -9.32 -2.37
N LEU A 29 1.77 -8.45 -2.92
CA LEU A 29 1.95 -7.02 -2.74
C LEU A 29 1.71 -6.57 -1.31
N ALA A 30 0.66 -7.07 -0.68
CA ALA A 30 0.36 -6.68 0.70
C ALA A 30 1.52 -7.04 1.63
N GLU A 31 2.13 -8.20 1.41
CA GLU A 31 3.26 -8.62 2.21
C GLU A 31 4.49 -7.74 1.96
N ARG A 32 4.79 -7.47 0.69
CA ARG A 32 5.93 -6.63 0.34
C ARG A 32 5.79 -5.21 0.87
N LEU A 33 4.59 -4.64 0.75
CA LEU A 33 4.35 -3.28 1.20
C LEU A 33 4.30 -3.20 2.72
N GLY A 34 3.79 -4.25 3.36
CA GLY A 34 3.66 -4.27 4.81
C GLY A 34 4.96 -4.25 5.56
N VAL A 35 6.08 -4.62 4.92
CA VAL A 35 7.38 -4.60 5.60
C VAL A 35 8.15 -3.30 5.36
N LEU A 36 7.60 -2.39 4.57
CA LEU A 36 8.27 -1.11 4.35
C LEU A 36 8.26 -0.27 5.61
N PRO A 37 9.35 0.44 5.91
CA PRO A 37 9.38 1.33 7.06
C PRO A 37 8.29 2.40 6.93
N GLY A 38 7.53 2.59 8.01
CA GLY A 38 6.48 3.58 8.02
C GLY A 38 5.12 3.07 7.59
N VAL A 39 5.01 1.83 7.14
CA VAL A 39 3.72 1.22 6.82
C VAL A 39 3.22 0.47 8.05
N ALA A 40 2.05 0.85 8.55
CA ALA A 40 1.46 0.21 9.71
C ALA A 40 0.72 -1.08 9.34
N ARG A 41 -0.03 -1.02 8.25
CA ARG A 41 -0.75 -2.20 7.76
C ARG A 41 -1.24 -1.95 6.35
N VAL A 42 -1.63 -3.04 5.69
CA VAL A 42 -2.10 -3.01 4.31
C VAL A 42 -3.34 -3.90 4.22
N ARG A 43 -4.37 -3.41 3.53
CA ARG A 43 -5.60 -4.18 3.30
C ARG A 43 -6.06 -3.99 1.88
N MET A 44 -6.60 -5.05 1.31
CA MET A 44 -7.20 -5.02 0.00
C MET A 44 -8.69 -4.68 0.11
N GLY A 45 -9.21 -3.94 -0.86
CA GLY A 45 -10.64 -3.66 -0.93
C GLY A 45 -11.05 -2.41 -0.18
N GLY A 46 -12.21 -2.45 0.44
CA GLY A 46 -12.81 -1.30 1.08
C GLY A 46 -13.85 -0.68 0.17
N ALA A 47 -13.88 0.64 0.07
CA ALA A 47 -14.85 1.33 -0.77
C ALA A 47 -14.59 1.09 -2.26
N ARG A 48 -13.35 0.81 -2.63
CA ARG A 48 -12.97 0.57 -4.01
C ARG A 48 -12.50 -0.86 -4.17
N ARG A 49 -13.08 -1.54 -5.13
CA ARG A 49 -12.91 -2.97 -5.31
C ARG A 49 -11.47 -3.41 -5.55
N TYR A 50 -10.73 -2.65 -6.37
CA TYR A 50 -9.35 -2.99 -6.73
C TYR A 50 -8.37 -2.02 -6.14
N ALA A 51 -8.70 -1.45 -4.99
CA ALA A 51 -7.82 -0.54 -4.31
C ALA A 51 -7.18 -1.24 -3.12
N MET A 52 -5.95 -0.89 -2.88
CA MET A 52 -5.23 -1.34 -1.71
C MET A 52 -5.15 -0.15 -0.76
N ARG A 53 -5.50 -0.34 0.50
CA ARG A 53 -5.40 0.69 1.52
C ARG A 53 -4.14 0.46 2.32
N VAL A 54 -3.32 1.49 2.41
CA VAL A 54 -2.04 1.41 3.13
C VAL A 54 -2.08 2.43 4.25
N TRP A 55 -2.08 1.96 5.49
CA TRP A 55 -2.06 2.82 6.67
C TRP A 55 -0.62 3.16 7.03
N ILE A 56 -0.39 4.44 7.28
CA ILE A 56 0.93 4.98 7.53
C ILE A 56 1.12 5.27 9.02
N ASP A 57 2.25 4.86 9.55
CA ASP A 57 2.63 5.15 10.92
C ASP A 57 3.51 6.40 10.94
N ARG A 58 2.92 7.53 11.32
CA ARG A 58 3.62 8.82 11.30
C ARG A 58 4.81 8.86 12.24
N GLU A 59 4.71 8.19 13.39
CA GLU A 59 5.82 8.18 14.35
C GLU A 59 7.01 7.42 13.79
N ALA A 60 6.75 6.30 13.14
CA ALA A 60 7.81 5.53 12.51
C ALA A 60 8.46 6.32 11.39
N LEU A 61 7.67 7.07 10.62
CA LEU A 61 8.22 7.93 9.56
C LEU A 61 9.11 9.01 10.16
N ALA A 62 8.62 9.70 11.18
CA ALA A 62 9.38 10.78 11.81
C ALA A 62 10.70 10.26 12.37
N ALA A 63 10.69 9.08 12.97
CA ALA A 63 11.91 8.48 13.51
C ALA A 63 12.95 8.20 12.43
N ARG A 64 12.52 8.03 11.19
CA ARG A 64 13.42 7.75 10.05
C ARG A 64 13.59 8.96 9.15
N GLN A 65 13.06 10.12 9.55
CA GLN A 65 13.14 11.36 8.77
C GLN A 65 12.52 11.20 7.38
N LEU A 66 11.43 10.46 7.32
CA LEU A 66 10.68 10.24 6.08
C LEU A 66 9.36 10.96 6.12
N THR A 67 8.82 11.26 4.96
CA THR A 67 7.51 11.89 4.83
C THR A 67 6.52 10.92 4.21
N VAL A 68 5.23 11.27 4.28
CA VAL A 68 4.20 10.48 3.61
C VAL A 68 4.46 10.42 2.11
N THR A 69 4.96 11.52 1.53
CA THR A 69 5.30 11.54 0.10
C THR A 69 6.39 10.54 -0.24
N ASP A 70 7.38 10.38 0.64
CA ASP A 70 8.43 9.39 0.43
C ASP A 70 7.85 7.99 0.36
N ILE A 71 6.93 7.68 1.27
CA ILE A 71 6.28 6.37 1.28
C ILE A 71 5.43 6.18 0.04
N GLU A 72 4.67 7.20 -0.34
CA GLU A 72 3.84 7.13 -1.54
C GLU A 72 4.67 6.81 -2.77
N SER A 73 5.82 7.47 -2.90
CA SER A 73 6.72 7.21 -4.02
C SER A 73 7.25 5.78 -4.01
N ALA A 74 7.61 5.28 -2.83
CA ALA A 74 8.09 3.91 -2.68
C ALA A 74 7.01 2.90 -3.05
N LEU A 75 5.76 3.14 -2.60
CA LEU A 75 4.64 2.27 -2.90
C LEU A 75 4.36 2.21 -4.41
N ARG A 76 4.44 3.35 -5.07
CA ARG A 76 4.23 3.40 -6.51
C ARG A 76 5.30 2.64 -7.27
N ARG A 77 6.54 2.68 -6.79
CA ARG A 77 7.62 1.90 -7.40
C ARG A 77 7.38 0.40 -7.26
N GLU A 78 6.90 -0.04 -6.09
CA GLU A 78 6.60 -1.46 -5.88
C GLU A 78 5.43 -1.93 -6.74
N ASN A 79 4.52 -1.03 -7.08
CA ASN A 79 3.31 -1.37 -7.81
C ASN A 79 3.45 -1.25 -9.32
N VAL A 80 4.62 -0.90 -9.83
CA VAL A 80 4.86 -0.80 -11.27
C VAL A 80 4.98 -2.20 -11.85
N GLN A 81 4.26 -2.42 -12.93
CA GLN A 81 4.27 -3.69 -13.64
C GLN A 81 5.02 -3.58 -14.94
#